data_61a9ed5489dd1e5a8d6f851e4cb2e5c8
#
_entry.id   61a9ed5489dd1e5a8d6f851e4cb2e5c8
#
_cell.length_a   1.000
_cell.length_b   1.000
_cell.length_c   1.000
_cell.angle_alpha   90.00
_cell.angle_beta   90.00
_cell.angle_gamma   90.00
#
_symmetry.space_group_name_H-M   'P 1'
#
loop_
_entity.id
_entity.type
_entity.pdbx_description
1 polymer ?
#
loop_
_entity_poly.entity_id
_entity_poly.type
_entity_poly.pdbx_seq_one_letter_code
_entity_poly.pdbx_strand_id
1 'polypeptide(L)'
;MNIQEIKKTPRPRYCGILVHPTSFPSPYGIGDLGDGAYAFIDFLYDAGQTLWQCLPLGPTGFGDSPYQAFSAFAGQPLLISPDLLLKDGLLEKDDLADVPDFNDYSVEYGNVITYKAALLRKACAHFTASEDKALHKAFNHFCRTEKDWLEDYALFMSLKDLHQGRSWHEWSPQYQVLDTRTRKAALTELADSITYYQFIQFIFFKQWHELKLYANKKGISVIGDIPIFVSPDSADVWANQSLFKLDSKGFPTAVAGVPPDYFSKTGQLWGNPLYNWAEHKKTGYAWWISRIRQQLQLVDYLRIDHFRGFESYWSVPYGDETAINGKWIKGPGASLFRAIEKELGKDLPIFAEDLGVITPQVEKLRDTFHFPGMKVLQFAFNDTAENDFLPYLYPENCICYTGTHDNDTTVGWYLELDEKYRDKVRRYMNCDGSNIHWDFIRTALGSTARYAIFPLQDLFGFGSDCRMNTPGAAAGNWAWRYTSDRLSPELAEALKTISEVYGRDRARMEVHA
;
A
#
# COMPACT_ATOMS: atom_id res chain seq x y z
N MET A 1 34.15 11.24 38.34
CA MET A 1 33.33 11.14 37.14
C MET A 1 32.01 10.50 37.53
N ASN A 2 30.94 11.26 37.54
CA ASN A 2 29.65 10.82 38.06
C ASN A 2 28.93 10.00 36.98
N ILE A 3 28.77 8.71 37.22
CA ILE A 3 28.13 7.73 36.30
C ILE A 3 26.57 7.92 36.22
N GLN A 4 26.04 8.97 36.82
CA GLN A 4 24.59 9.19 36.93
C GLN A 4 23.92 9.92 35.75
N GLU A 5 24.65 10.29 34.68
CA GLU A 5 24.08 11.13 33.61
C GLU A 5 23.89 10.43 32.25
N ILE A 6 23.91 9.10 32.17
CA ILE A 6 23.57 8.41 30.90
C ILE A 6 22.31 7.55 31.10
N LYS A 7 21.26 8.12 31.62
CA LYS A 7 19.92 7.61 31.33
C LYS A 7 19.40 8.29 30.05
N LYS A 8 19.92 7.90 28.88
CA LYS A 8 19.14 8.07 27.65
C LYS A 8 17.86 7.27 27.85
N THR A 9 16.74 7.95 27.99
CA THR A 9 15.42 7.30 27.95
C THR A 9 15.41 6.42 26.70
N PRO A 10 15.17 5.11 26.80
CA PRO A 10 15.13 4.26 25.61
C PRO A 10 14.07 4.80 24.67
N ARG A 11 14.43 5.02 23.40
CA ARG A 11 13.44 5.42 22.40
C ARG A 11 12.38 4.34 22.28
N PRO A 12 11.11 4.70 22.05
CA PRO A 12 10.04 3.73 21.85
C PRO A 12 10.40 2.78 20.70
N ARG A 13 10.11 1.49 20.89
CA ARG A 13 10.28 0.43 19.89
C ARG A 13 8.89 -0.09 19.54
N TYR A 14 8.63 -0.25 18.28
CA TYR A 14 7.31 -0.57 17.74
C TYR A 14 7.30 -1.95 17.08
N CYS A 15 6.16 -2.64 17.11
CA CYS A 15 5.94 -3.84 16.33
C CYS A 15 4.53 -3.88 15.76
N GLY A 16 4.34 -4.65 14.70
CA GLY A 16 3.06 -4.75 14.03
C GLY A 16 3.01 -5.79 12.93
N ILE A 17 1.86 -5.85 12.29
CA ILE A 17 1.52 -6.85 11.29
C ILE A 17 1.27 -6.19 9.94
N LEU A 18 1.81 -6.80 8.88
CA LEU A 18 1.51 -6.49 7.49
C LEU A 18 0.36 -7.37 7.00
N VAL A 19 -0.77 -6.77 6.70
CA VAL A 19 -1.89 -7.42 6.00
C VAL A 19 -2.73 -6.37 5.27
N HIS A 20 -3.13 -6.68 4.04
CA HIS A 20 -4.00 -5.82 3.25
C HIS A 20 -5.48 -6.10 3.58
N PRO A 21 -6.36 -5.10 3.61
CA PRO A 21 -7.79 -5.30 3.92
C PRO A 21 -8.50 -6.32 3.05
N THR A 22 -8.08 -6.53 1.80
CA THR A 22 -8.63 -7.56 0.91
C THR A 22 -8.56 -8.98 1.48
N SER A 23 -7.62 -9.22 2.42
CA SER A 23 -7.41 -10.53 3.05
C SER A 23 -8.35 -10.80 4.23
N PHE A 24 -9.08 -9.80 4.74
CA PHE A 24 -9.94 -9.97 5.91
C PHE A 24 -11.11 -10.92 5.66
N PRO A 25 -11.59 -11.61 6.69
CA PRO A 25 -12.83 -12.37 6.62
C PRO A 25 -14.02 -11.48 6.24
N SER A 26 -14.78 -11.90 5.25
CA SER A 26 -16.01 -11.23 4.80
C SER A 26 -16.80 -12.21 3.92
N PRO A 27 -18.14 -12.24 3.99
CA PRO A 27 -18.96 -13.10 3.15
C PRO A 27 -19.01 -12.64 1.68
N TYR A 28 -18.49 -11.46 1.37
CA TYR A 28 -18.63 -10.82 0.06
C TYR A 28 -17.47 -11.13 -0.90
N GLY A 29 -16.73 -12.21 -0.69
CA GLY A 29 -15.69 -12.71 -1.60
C GLY A 29 -14.36 -11.96 -1.57
N ILE A 30 -14.28 -10.86 -0.81
CA ILE A 30 -13.10 -10.04 -0.58
C ILE A 30 -13.21 -9.42 0.81
N GLY A 31 -12.09 -9.24 1.48
CA GLY A 31 -12.08 -8.48 2.73
C GLY A 31 -12.50 -7.03 2.51
N ASP A 32 -13.19 -6.47 3.48
CA ASP A 32 -13.70 -5.10 3.43
C ASP A 32 -13.53 -4.35 4.77
N LEU A 33 -14.03 -3.12 4.84
CA LEU A 33 -13.88 -2.23 6.01
C LEU A 33 -14.93 -2.48 7.10
N GLY A 34 -15.60 -3.66 7.07
CA GLY A 34 -16.61 -4.08 8.04
C GLY A 34 -16.03 -4.89 9.21
N ASP A 35 -16.83 -5.81 9.74
CA ASP A 35 -16.56 -6.54 10.98
C ASP A 35 -15.21 -7.25 11.00
N GLY A 36 -14.76 -7.81 9.86
CA GLY A 36 -13.46 -8.47 9.77
C GLY A 36 -12.28 -7.51 10.01
N ALA A 37 -12.39 -6.26 9.55
CA ALA A 37 -11.37 -5.23 9.77
C ALA A 37 -11.35 -4.76 11.23
N TYR A 38 -12.52 -4.58 11.84
CA TYR A 38 -12.62 -4.20 13.26
C TYR A 38 -12.11 -5.33 14.16
N ALA A 39 -12.45 -6.60 13.88
CA ALA A 39 -11.94 -7.76 14.61
C ALA A 39 -10.41 -7.88 14.50
N PHE A 40 -9.83 -7.57 13.36
CA PHE A 40 -8.37 -7.54 13.20
C PHE A 40 -7.72 -6.45 14.07
N ILE A 41 -8.32 -5.26 14.16
CA ILE A 41 -7.82 -4.19 15.04
C ILE A 41 -7.94 -4.63 16.52
N ASP A 42 -9.01 -5.30 16.90
CA ASP A 42 -9.18 -5.86 18.25
C ASP A 42 -8.08 -6.88 18.56
N PHE A 43 -7.82 -7.79 17.62
CA PHE A 43 -6.72 -8.74 17.73
C PHE A 43 -5.35 -8.04 17.90
N LEU A 44 -5.04 -7.02 17.13
CA LEU A 44 -3.80 -6.26 17.28
C LEU A 44 -3.69 -5.65 18.68
N TYR A 45 -4.79 -5.09 19.18
CA TYR A 45 -4.85 -4.52 20.53
C TYR A 45 -4.56 -5.57 21.60
N ASP A 46 -5.22 -6.72 21.53
CA ASP A 46 -5.07 -7.82 22.50
C ASP A 46 -3.67 -8.45 22.41
N ALA A 47 -3.08 -8.50 21.19
CA ALA A 47 -1.73 -8.96 20.93
C ALA A 47 -0.64 -7.94 21.27
N GLY A 48 -0.98 -6.78 21.86
CA GLY A 48 -0.01 -5.75 22.24
C GLY A 48 0.68 -5.04 21.08
N GLN A 49 0.16 -5.19 19.85
CA GLN A 49 0.73 -4.59 18.65
C GLN A 49 0.36 -3.10 18.55
N THR A 50 1.26 -2.32 17.93
CA THR A 50 1.10 -0.86 17.82
C THR A 50 1.05 -0.38 16.37
N LEU A 51 1.30 -1.26 15.42
CA LEU A 51 1.35 -0.93 14.00
C LEU A 51 0.52 -1.92 13.19
N TRP A 52 -0.21 -1.39 12.22
CA TRP A 52 -0.82 -2.13 11.12
C TRP A 52 -0.31 -1.58 9.81
N GLN A 53 0.37 -2.39 9.01
CA GLN A 53 0.78 -2.01 7.66
C GLN A 53 -0.16 -2.61 6.63
N CYS A 54 -0.66 -1.79 5.70
CA CYS A 54 -1.41 -2.21 4.53
C CYS A 54 -0.67 -1.84 3.23
N LEU A 55 -1.07 -2.47 2.12
CA LEU A 55 -0.62 -2.16 0.77
C LEU A 55 -1.38 -0.93 0.24
N PRO A 56 -1.04 -0.41 -0.97
CA PRO A 56 -1.74 0.74 -1.54
C PRO A 56 -3.26 0.53 -1.59
N LEU A 57 -4.02 1.53 -1.17
CA LEU A 57 -5.48 1.48 -1.03
C LEU A 57 -6.23 1.99 -2.27
N GLY A 58 -5.55 2.14 -3.40
CA GLY A 58 -6.14 2.66 -4.63
C GLY A 58 -6.99 1.64 -5.40
N PRO A 59 -7.88 2.12 -6.30
CA PRO A 59 -8.71 1.25 -7.14
C PRO A 59 -7.82 0.51 -8.14
N THR A 60 -7.73 -0.82 -8.01
CA THR A 60 -6.84 -1.67 -8.80
C THR A 60 -7.23 -1.70 -10.27
N GLY A 61 -6.21 -1.75 -11.13
CA GLY A 61 -6.35 -1.88 -12.57
C GLY A 61 -5.82 -3.24 -13.05
N PHE A 62 -4.79 -3.22 -13.89
CA PHE A 62 -4.23 -4.42 -14.49
C PHE A 62 -3.70 -5.42 -13.45
N GLY A 63 -4.13 -6.68 -13.56
CA GLY A 63 -3.69 -7.80 -12.73
C GLY A 63 -4.10 -7.68 -11.26
N ASP A 64 -5.13 -6.89 -10.95
CA ASP A 64 -5.65 -6.64 -9.60
C ASP A 64 -4.58 -6.11 -8.61
N SER A 65 -3.44 -5.65 -9.15
CA SER A 65 -2.32 -5.16 -8.35
C SER A 65 -2.64 -3.82 -7.70
N PRO A 66 -2.48 -3.69 -6.37
CA PRO A 66 -2.62 -2.41 -5.68
C PRO A 66 -1.57 -1.36 -6.12
N TYR A 67 -0.48 -1.80 -6.76
CA TYR A 67 0.56 -0.92 -7.31
C TYR A 67 0.26 -0.41 -8.73
N GLN A 68 -0.83 -0.90 -9.36
CA GLN A 68 -1.29 -0.49 -10.70
C GLN A 68 -2.71 0.09 -10.62
N ALA A 69 -2.86 1.15 -9.82
CA ALA A 69 -4.16 1.77 -9.56
C ALA A 69 -4.58 2.75 -10.67
N PHE A 70 -5.89 2.91 -10.85
CA PHE A 70 -6.48 3.91 -11.74
C PHE A 70 -6.35 5.35 -11.22
N SER A 71 -5.94 5.52 -9.96
CA SER A 71 -5.66 6.83 -9.36
C SER A 71 -4.68 6.71 -8.20
N ALA A 72 -3.81 7.70 -8.06
CA ALA A 72 -2.90 7.86 -6.93
C ALA A 72 -3.57 8.50 -5.69
N PHE A 73 -4.84 8.90 -5.79
CA PHE A 73 -5.61 9.61 -4.77
C PHE A 73 -6.86 8.86 -4.32
N ALA A 74 -7.53 8.18 -5.24
CA ALA A 74 -8.79 7.50 -4.98
C ALA A 74 -8.60 6.24 -4.12
N GLY A 75 -9.65 5.89 -3.36
CA GLY A 75 -9.70 4.65 -2.59
C GLY A 75 -10.32 3.49 -3.35
N GLN A 76 -10.03 2.25 -2.93
CA GLN A 76 -10.50 1.01 -3.53
C GLN A 76 -11.98 0.75 -3.22
N PRO A 77 -12.91 0.85 -4.19
CA PRO A 77 -14.34 0.64 -3.94
C PRO A 77 -14.68 -0.77 -3.47
N LEU A 78 -13.86 -1.77 -3.83
CA LEU A 78 -14.09 -3.16 -3.40
C LEU A 78 -13.92 -3.34 -1.89
N LEU A 79 -13.27 -2.42 -1.19
CA LEU A 79 -13.14 -2.44 0.27
C LEU A 79 -14.37 -1.87 1.00
N ILE A 80 -15.31 -1.22 0.31
CA ILE A 80 -16.53 -0.72 0.93
C ILE A 80 -17.33 -1.90 1.50
N SER A 81 -17.67 -1.84 2.80
CA SER A 81 -18.45 -2.87 3.47
C SER A 81 -19.95 -2.73 3.13
N PRO A 82 -20.60 -3.78 2.59
CA PRO A 82 -22.04 -3.80 2.38
C PRO A 82 -22.83 -3.75 3.70
N ASP A 83 -22.34 -4.38 4.78
CA ASP A 83 -22.99 -4.34 6.08
C ASP A 83 -23.03 -2.93 6.67
N LEU A 84 -21.96 -2.14 6.48
CA LEU A 84 -21.98 -0.74 6.88
C LEU A 84 -22.92 0.10 6.01
N LEU A 85 -23.04 -0.21 4.72
CA LEU A 85 -24.05 0.43 3.85
C LEU A 85 -25.49 0.11 4.31
N LEU A 86 -25.75 -1.15 4.70
CA LEU A 86 -27.05 -1.55 5.29
C LEU A 86 -27.31 -0.79 6.60
N LYS A 87 -26.33 -0.69 7.48
CA LYS A 87 -26.42 0.06 8.74
C LYS A 87 -26.70 1.55 8.52
N ASP A 88 -26.12 2.12 7.48
CA ASP A 88 -26.32 3.53 7.08
C ASP A 88 -27.65 3.76 6.33
N GLY A 89 -28.45 2.71 6.07
CA GLY A 89 -29.72 2.79 5.32
C GLY A 89 -29.54 3.02 3.82
N LEU A 90 -28.35 2.73 3.30
CA LEU A 90 -28.01 2.83 1.87
C LEU A 90 -28.20 1.51 1.11
N LEU A 91 -28.43 0.41 1.81
CA LEU A 91 -28.89 -0.87 1.31
C LEU A 91 -30.04 -1.38 2.19
N GLU A 92 -30.83 -2.27 1.64
CA GLU A 92 -31.86 -3.03 2.36
C GLU A 92 -31.40 -4.48 2.58
N LYS A 93 -32.03 -5.21 3.52
CA LYS A 93 -31.68 -6.62 3.78
C LYS A 93 -31.85 -7.51 2.55
N ASP A 94 -32.85 -7.23 1.74
CA ASP A 94 -33.12 -7.98 0.51
C ASP A 94 -32.03 -7.76 -0.54
N ASP A 95 -31.29 -6.65 -0.49
CA ASP A 95 -30.14 -6.42 -1.38
C ASP A 95 -28.95 -7.35 -1.08
N LEU A 96 -28.91 -7.88 0.13
CA LEU A 96 -27.87 -8.81 0.60
C LEU A 96 -28.36 -10.25 0.72
N ALA A 97 -29.57 -10.57 0.24
CA ALA A 97 -30.14 -11.91 0.35
C ALA A 97 -29.44 -12.95 -0.55
N ASP A 98 -29.00 -12.52 -1.73
CA ASP A 98 -28.41 -13.38 -2.76
C ASP A 98 -26.91 -13.16 -2.89
N VAL A 99 -26.14 -13.40 -1.81
CA VAL A 99 -24.66 -13.38 -1.86
C VAL A 99 -24.18 -14.65 -2.57
N PRO A 100 -23.35 -14.53 -3.63
CA PRO A 100 -22.74 -15.70 -4.25
C PRO A 100 -21.89 -16.51 -3.28
N ASP A 101 -21.75 -17.80 -3.54
CA ASP A 101 -20.86 -18.69 -2.78
C ASP A 101 -19.39 -18.39 -3.17
N PHE A 102 -18.78 -17.46 -2.46
CA PHE A 102 -17.39 -17.04 -2.69
C PHE A 102 -16.40 -17.90 -1.92
N ASN A 103 -15.17 -18.00 -2.45
CA ASN A 103 -14.07 -18.67 -1.78
C ASN A 103 -13.59 -17.88 -0.54
N ASP A 104 -13.50 -18.55 0.62
CA ASP A 104 -13.06 -17.95 1.87
C ASP A 104 -11.55 -17.71 1.94
N TYR A 105 -10.76 -18.40 1.11
CA TYR A 105 -9.29 -18.39 1.14
C TYR A 105 -8.64 -17.61 0.00
N SER A 106 -9.43 -17.23 -1.00
CA SER A 106 -8.92 -16.52 -2.18
C SER A 106 -9.96 -15.59 -2.77
N VAL A 107 -9.53 -14.40 -3.21
CA VAL A 107 -10.36 -13.42 -3.90
C VAL A 107 -10.52 -13.82 -5.37
N GLU A 108 -11.74 -14.04 -5.80
CA GLU A 108 -12.11 -14.23 -7.22
C GLU A 108 -12.53 -12.88 -7.81
N TYR A 109 -11.55 -12.02 -8.14
CA TYR A 109 -11.78 -10.62 -8.50
C TYR A 109 -12.88 -10.40 -9.53
N GLY A 110 -12.95 -11.19 -10.61
CA GLY A 110 -13.98 -11.05 -11.64
C GLY A 110 -15.41 -11.13 -11.10
N ASN A 111 -15.67 -12.14 -10.24
CA ASN A 111 -16.96 -12.36 -9.60
C ASN A 111 -17.26 -11.27 -8.57
N VAL A 112 -16.25 -10.93 -7.76
CA VAL A 112 -16.34 -9.90 -6.71
C VAL A 112 -16.63 -8.52 -7.31
N ILE A 113 -15.92 -8.13 -8.36
CA ILE A 113 -16.13 -6.84 -9.05
C ILE A 113 -17.56 -6.73 -9.54
N THR A 114 -18.07 -7.79 -10.20
CA THR A 114 -19.44 -7.80 -10.73
C THR A 114 -20.47 -7.66 -9.62
N TYR A 115 -20.33 -8.43 -8.54
CA TYR A 115 -21.24 -8.41 -7.40
C TYR A 115 -21.21 -7.07 -6.65
N LYS A 116 -20.02 -6.63 -6.26
CA LYS A 116 -19.83 -5.38 -5.50
C LYS A 116 -20.26 -4.14 -6.31
N ALA A 117 -19.97 -4.09 -7.62
CA ALA A 117 -20.42 -2.99 -8.47
C ALA A 117 -21.95 -2.89 -8.53
N ALA A 118 -22.67 -4.03 -8.61
CA ALA A 118 -24.12 -4.04 -8.58
C ALA A 118 -24.67 -3.50 -7.25
N LEU A 119 -24.11 -3.92 -6.10
CA LEU A 119 -24.49 -3.40 -4.78
C LEU A 119 -24.23 -1.90 -4.64
N LEU A 120 -23.04 -1.44 -5.06
CA LEU A 120 -22.67 -0.02 -4.97
C LEU A 120 -23.56 0.87 -5.85
N ARG A 121 -24.02 0.37 -7.01
CA ARG A 121 -25.01 1.08 -7.82
C ARG A 121 -26.37 1.18 -7.14
N LYS A 122 -26.83 0.13 -6.47
CA LYS A 122 -28.07 0.16 -5.67
C LYS A 122 -27.93 1.16 -4.51
N ALA A 123 -26.81 1.12 -3.78
CA ALA A 123 -26.54 2.06 -2.69
C ALA A 123 -26.52 3.52 -3.17
N CYS A 124 -25.94 3.79 -4.33
CA CYS A 124 -25.98 5.11 -4.96
C CYS A 124 -27.39 5.56 -5.32
N ALA A 125 -28.23 4.64 -5.85
CA ALA A 125 -29.62 4.94 -6.16
C ALA A 125 -30.42 5.28 -4.89
N HIS A 126 -30.25 4.52 -3.79
CA HIS A 126 -30.88 4.81 -2.50
C HIS A 126 -30.39 6.15 -1.94
N PHE A 127 -29.07 6.42 -2.02
CA PHE A 127 -28.51 7.73 -1.65
C PHE A 127 -29.16 8.88 -2.42
N THR A 128 -29.27 8.75 -3.75
CA THR A 128 -29.83 9.82 -4.61
C THR A 128 -31.32 10.07 -4.30
N ALA A 129 -32.08 9.00 -3.97
CA ALA A 129 -33.48 9.09 -3.58
C ALA A 129 -33.70 9.51 -2.12
N SER A 130 -32.66 9.50 -1.29
CA SER A 130 -32.77 9.77 0.14
C SER A 130 -33.07 11.24 0.42
N GLU A 131 -33.93 11.49 1.43
CA GLU A 131 -34.20 12.81 1.98
C GLU A 131 -33.26 13.21 3.12
N ASP A 132 -32.22 12.40 3.43
CA ASP A 132 -31.24 12.68 4.47
C ASP A 132 -30.35 13.89 4.08
N LYS A 133 -30.76 15.06 4.57
CA LYS A 133 -30.04 16.32 4.33
C LYS A 133 -28.64 16.33 4.94
N ALA A 134 -28.39 15.57 6.02
CA ALA A 134 -27.08 15.54 6.66
C ALA A 134 -26.09 14.74 5.79
N LEU A 135 -26.53 13.60 5.25
CA LEU A 135 -25.75 12.77 4.35
C LEU A 135 -25.41 13.53 3.05
N HIS A 136 -26.40 14.15 2.44
CA HIS A 136 -26.17 14.99 1.23
C HIS A 136 -25.24 16.18 1.50
N LYS A 137 -25.34 16.80 2.67
CA LYS A 137 -24.42 17.88 3.06
C LYS A 137 -22.99 17.38 3.22
N ALA A 138 -22.80 16.21 3.83
CA ALA A 138 -21.49 15.55 3.98
C ALA A 138 -20.89 15.18 2.62
N PHE A 139 -21.66 14.56 1.74
CA PHE A 139 -21.27 14.26 0.36
C PHE A 139 -20.84 15.51 -0.41
N ASN A 140 -21.66 16.56 -0.39
CA ASN A 140 -21.35 17.83 -1.07
C ASN A 140 -20.11 18.51 -0.47
N HIS A 141 -19.86 18.34 0.82
CA HIS A 141 -18.64 18.83 1.47
C HIS A 141 -17.43 18.07 0.95
N PHE A 142 -17.48 16.74 0.94
CA PHE A 142 -16.43 15.87 0.41
C PHE A 142 -16.10 16.23 -1.05
N CYS A 143 -17.11 16.32 -1.93
CA CYS A 143 -16.88 16.69 -3.33
C CYS A 143 -16.21 18.05 -3.51
N ARG A 144 -16.49 19.02 -2.64
CA ARG A 144 -15.82 20.33 -2.69
C ARG A 144 -14.39 20.28 -2.17
N THR A 145 -14.16 19.54 -1.08
CA THR A 145 -12.85 19.45 -0.43
C THR A 145 -11.86 18.67 -1.30
N GLU A 146 -12.34 17.60 -1.92
CA GLU A 146 -11.52 16.68 -2.73
C GLU A 146 -11.57 17.02 -4.24
N LYS A 147 -12.11 18.16 -4.62
CA LYS A 147 -12.40 18.54 -6.01
C LYS A 147 -11.19 18.36 -6.95
N ASP A 148 -10.00 18.68 -6.47
CA ASP A 148 -8.79 18.78 -7.31
C ASP A 148 -8.38 17.44 -7.95
N TRP A 149 -8.73 16.31 -7.33
CA TRP A 149 -8.49 14.98 -7.89
C TRP A 149 -9.79 14.23 -8.21
N LEU A 150 -10.84 14.45 -7.40
CA LEU A 150 -12.08 13.66 -7.47
C LEU A 150 -12.85 13.91 -8.77
N GLU A 151 -12.87 15.15 -9.28
CA GLU A 151 -13.53 15.47 -10.54
C GLU A 151 -12.85 14.78 -11.73
N ASP A 152 -11.49 14.79 -11.76
CA ASP A 152 -10.74 14.11 -12.81
C ASP A 152 -10.89 12.59 -12.74
N TYR A 153 -10.84 12.02 -11.53
CA TYR A 153 -11.04 10.58 -11.32
C TYR A 153 -12.45 10.14 -11.74
N ALA A 154 -13.49 10.83 -11.28
CA ALA A 154 -14.87 10.47 -11.58
C ALA A 154 -15.17 10.60 -13.08
N LEU A 155 -14.66 11.63 -13.74
CA LEU A 155 -14.77 11.80 -15.18
C LEU A 155 -13.99 10.71 -15.94
N PHE A 156 -12.77 10.42 -15.53
CA PHE A 156 -11.95 9.35 -16.12
C PHE A 156 -12.67 8.00 -16.07
N MET A 157 -13.18 7.62 -14.90
CA MET A 157 -13.89 6.34 -14.73
C MET A 157 -15.20 6.31 -15.51
N SER A 158 -15.93 7.42 -15.60
CA SER A 158 -17.15 7.53 -16.42
C SER A 158 -16.86 7.39 -17.90
N LEU A 159 -15.77 7.98 -18.39
CA LEU A 159 -15.31 7.81 -19.77
C LEU A 159 -14.81 6.39 -20.03
N LYS A 160 -14.18 5.76 -19.02
CA LYS A 160 -13.74 4.37 -19.10
C LYS A 160 -14.92 3.41 -19.24
N ASP A 161 -16.00 3.64 -18.48
CA ASP A 161 -17.27 2.90 -18.64
C ASP A 161 -17.86 3.10 -20.04
N LEU A 162 -17.92 4.34 -20.53
CA LEU A 162 -18.41 4.66 -21.89
C LEU A 162 -17.62 3.93 -22.98
N HIS A 163 -16.31 3.71 -22.76
CA HIS A 163 -15.43 2.99 -23.69
C HIS A 163 -15.19 1.53 -23.26
N GLN A 164 -16.10 0.92 -22.49
CA GLN A 164 -16.10 -0.51 -22.13
C GLN A 164 -14.80 -0.96 -21.44
N GLY A 165 -14.25 -0.14 -20.56
CA GLY A 165 -13.04 -0.44 -19.77
C GLY A 165 -11.71 -0.29 -20.53
N ARG A 166 -11.73 0.11 -21.81
CA ARG A 166 -10.50 0.30 -22.60
C ARG A 166 -9.60 1.37 -22.01
N SER A 167 -8.30 1.26 -22.30
CA SER A 167 -7.33 2.30 -21.96
C SER A 167 -7.69 3.64 -22.59
N TRP A 168 -7.39 4.75 -21.91
CA TRP A 168 -7.67 6.09 -22.43
C TRP A 168 -6.97 6.39 -23.77
N HIS A 169 -5.89 5.70 -24.09
CA HIS A 169 -5.23 5.78 -25.40
C HIS A 169 -6.11 5.27 -26.55
N GLU A 170 -7.09 4.41 -26.27
CA GLU A 170 -8.03 3.83 -27.24
C GLU A 170 -9.36 4.57 -27.28
N TRP A 171 -9.54 5.62 -26.47
CA TRP A 171 -10.77 6.39 -26.47
C TRP A 171 -10.93 7.23 -27.74
N SER A 172 -12.12 7.74 -27.98
CA SER A 172 -12.35 8.72 -29.05
C SER A 172 -11.40 9.92 -28.87
N PRO A 173 -10.75 10.42 -29.93
CA PRO A 173 -9.67 11.41 -29.83
C PRO A 173 -10.00 12.64 -28.99
N GLN A 174 -11.25 13.08 -28.99
CA GLN A 174 -11.74 14.21 -28.20
C GLN A 174 -11.66 13.99 -26.69
N TYR A 175 -11.59 12.71 -26.22
CA TYR A 175 -11.51 12.35 -24.81
C TYR A 175 -10.08 11.95 -24.38
N GLN A 176 -9.17 11.75 -25.33
CA GLN A 176 -7.75 11.51 -25.01
C GLN A 176 -7.06 12.77 -24.48
N VAL A 177 -7.44 13.94 -25.05
CA VAL A 177 -7.00 15.27 -24.61
C VAL A 177 -8.22 16.19 -24.54
N LEU A 178 -8.64 16.54 -23.34
CA LEU A 178 -9.83 17.35 -23.13
C LEU A 178 -9.52 18.86 -23.28
N ASP A 179 -10.15 19.52 -24.26
CA ASP A 179 -10.29 20.97 -24.18
C ASP A 179 -11.42 21.35 -23.21
N THR A 180 -11.47 22.62 -22.85
CA THR A 180 -12.46 23.15 -21.88
C THR A 180 -13.91 22.89 -22.31
N ARG A 181 -14.21 22.95 -23.62
CA ARG A 181 -15.55 22.76 -24.16
C ARG A 181 -15.96 21.28 -24.07
N THR A 182 -15.09 20.39 -24.51
CA THR A 182 -15.32 18.93 -24.47
C THR A 182 -15.46 18.45 -23.02
N ARG A 183 -14.58 18.94 -22.11
CA ARG A 183 -14.69 18.64 -20.68
C ARG A 183 -16.05 19.05 -20.11
N LYS A 184 -16.50 20.29 -20.38
CA LYS A 184 -17.79 20.77 -19.90
C LYS A 184 -18.97 19.96 -20.46
N ALA A 185 -18.91 19.56 -21.72
CA ALA A 185 -19.93 18.72 -22.34
C ALA A 185 -19.97 17.33 -21.68
N ALA A 186 -18.82 16.69 -21.51
CA ALA A 186 -18.70 15.38 -20.86
C ALA A 186 -19.19 15.39 -19.40
N LEU A 187 -18.84 16.42 -18.62
CA LEU A 187 -19.34 16.61 -17.25
C LEU A 187 -20.86 16.70 -17.17
N THR A 188 -21.51 17.24 -18.20
CA THR A 188 -22.98 17.33 -18.27
C THR A 188 -23.61 16.03 -18.75
N GLU A 189 -23.05 15.42 -19.79
CA GLU A 189 -23.55 14.19 -20.41
C GLU A 189 -23.43 12.97 -19.49
N LEU A 190 -22.34 12.89 -18.71
CA LEU A 190 -22.01 11.78 -17.82
C LEU A 190 -22.32 12.07 -16.34
N ALA A 191 -23.17 13.07 -16.04
CA ALA A 191 -23.42 13.55 -14.69
C ALA A 191 -23.80 12.43 -13.70
N ASP A 192 -24.66 11.48 -14.10
CA ASP A 192 -25.10 10.38 -13.25
C ASP A 192 -23.96 9.40 -12.94
N SER A 193 -23.14 9.07 -13.95
CA SER A 193 -21.96 8.22 -13.76
C SER A 193 -20.91 8.90 -12.89
N ILE A 194 -20.68 10.19 -13.09
CA ILE A 194 -19.77 10.99 -12.27
C ILE A 194 -20.24 11.02 -10.81
N THR A 195 -21.54 11.23 -10.60
CA THR A 195 -22.15 11.18 -9.25
C THR A 195 -21.93 9.83 -8.58
N TYR A 196 -22.07 8.73 -9.33
CA TYR A 196 -21.79 7.38 -8.83
C TYR A 196 -20.34 7.23 -8.38
N TYR A 197 -19.36 7.63 -9.21
CA TYR A 197 -17.94 7.53 -8.84
C TYR A 197 -17.56 8.45 -7.69
N GLN A 198 -18.14 9.64 -7.59
CA GLN A 198 -17.98 10.53 -6.43
C GLN A 198 -18.59 9.90 -5.17
N PHE A 199 -19.76 9.29 -5.26
CA PHE A 199 -20.45 8.64 -4.15
C PHE A 199 -19.65 7.47 -3.58
N ILE A 200 -19.15 6.56 -4.41
CA ILE A 200 -18.37 5.42 -3.92
C ILE A 200 -17.05 5.87 -3.27
N GLN A 201 -16.43 6.94 -3.76
CA GLN A 201 -15.27 7.52 -3.09
C GLN A 201 -15.65 8.14 -1.74
N PHE A 202 -16.74 8.90 -1.68
CA PHE A 202 -17.24 9.44 -0.41
C PHE A 202 -17.49 8.33 0.63
N ILE A 203 -18.10 7.23 0.25
CA ILE A 203 -18.35 6.09 1.15
C ILE A 203 -17.05 5.41 1.57
N PHE A 204 -16.12 5.16 0.62
CA PHE A 204 -14.81 4.60 0.96
C PHE A 204 -14.10 5.45 2.03
N PHE A 205 -13.97 6.75 1.79
CA PHE A 205 -13.28 7.65 2.72
C PHE A 205 -13.99 7.74 4.08
N LYS A 206 -15.33 7.72 4.11
CA LYS A 206 -16.12 7.67 5.35
C LYS A 206 -15.78 6.41 6.15
N GLN A 207 -15.91 5.23 5.56
CA GLN A 207 -15.67 3.95 6.25
C GLN A 207 -14.21 3.80 6.65
N TRP A 208 -13.26 4.15 5.79
CA TRP A 208 -11.83 4.11 6.10
C TRP A 208 -11.46 5.03 7.26
N HIS A 209 -11.97 6.25 7.25
CA HIS A 209 -11.69 7.22 8.32
C HIS A 209 -12.23 6.73 9.68
N GLU A 210 -13.43 6.17 9.72
CA GLU A 210 -14.02 5.57 10.92
C GLU A 210 -13.16 4.41 11.45
N LEU A 211 -12.73 3.51 10.56
CA LEU A 211 -11.85 2.38 10.89
C LEU A 211 -10.48 2.86 11.41
N LYS A 212 -9.84 3.81 10.72
CA LYS A 212 -8.57 4.40 11.17
C LYS A 212 -8.69 5.05 12.55
N LEU A 213 -9.75 5.82 12.79
CA LEU A 213 -10.00 6.41 14.11
C LEU A 213 -10.18 5.34 15.19
N TYR A 214 -10.82 4.23 14.86
CA TYR A 214 -10.96 3.09 15.79
C TYR A 214 -9.59 2.49 16.13
N ALA A 215 -8.73 2.26 15.14
CA ALA A 215 -7.36 1.79 15.33
C ALA A 215 -6.55 2.77 16.20
N ASN A 216 -6.57 4.05 15.87
CA ASN A 216 -5.83 5.08 16.60
C ASN A 216 -6.30 5.21 18.07
N LYS A 217 -7.61 5.11 18.36
CA LYS A 217 -8.14 5.08 19.73
C LYS A 217 -7.63 3.90 20.55
N LYS A 218 -7.26 2.80 19.90
CA LYS A 218 -6.63 1.63 20.52
C LYS A 218 -5.10 1.72 20.55
N GLY A 219 -4.50 2.87 20.16
CA GLY A 219 -3.06 3.07 20.14
C GLY A 219 -2.36 2.35 18.98
N ILE A 220 -3.08 1.99 17.93
CA ILE A 220 -2.56 1.35 16.73
C ILE A 220 -2.44 2.40 15.64
N SER A 221 -1.24 2.58 15.11
CA SER A 221 -0.97 3.47 13.96
C SER A 221 -0.99 2.66 12.67
N VAL A 222 -1.56 3.25 11.62
CA VAL A 222 -1.66 2.65 10.29
C VAL A 222 -0.49 3.10 9.43
N ILE A 223 0.22 2.16 8.82
CA ILE A 223 1.24 2.39 7.80
C ILE A 223 0.63 2.08 6.45
N GLY A 224 0.56 3.09 5.58
CA GLY A 224 0.17 2.93 4.18
C GLY A 224 1.38 2.75 3.27
N ASP A 225 1.09 2.53 2.00
CA ASP A 225 2.09 2.31 0.98
C ASP A 225 1.71 3.03 -0.32
N ILE A 226 2.69 3.57 -1.03
CA ILE A 226 2.52 4.12 -2.36
C ILE A 226 3.68 3.74 -3.27
N PRO A 227 3.43 3.32 -4.52
CA PRO A 227 4.48 3.20 -5.51
C PRO A 227 4.97 4.58 -5.93
N ILE A 228 6.27 4.72 -6.22
CA ILE A 228 6.78 5.99 -6.77
C ILE A 228 6.08 6.33 -8.09
N PHE A 229 5.97 5.38 -9.01
CA PHE A 229 5.33 5.58 -10.32
C PHE A 229 3.83 5.26 -10.27
N VAL A 230 3.10 5.81 -11.24
CA VAL A 230 1.66 5.58 -11.40
C VAL A 230 1.38 4.76 -12.65
N SER A 231 0.21 4.11 -12.71
CA SER A 231 -0.20 3.35 -13.88
C SER A 231 -0.33 4.26 -15.13
N PRO A 232 0.08 3.81 -16.32
CA PRO A 232 -0.13 4.56 -17.56
C PRO A 232 -1.63 4.76 -17.86
N ASP A 233 -2.47 3.81 -17.48
CA ASP A 233 -3.93 3.89 -17.61
C ASP A 233 -4.54 4.35 -16.27
N SER A 234 -4.33 5.63 -15.96
CA SER A 234 -4.83 6.26 -14.72
C SER A 234 -5.34 7.68 -14.99
N ALA A 235 -6.23 8.13 -14.12
CA ALA A 235 -6.72 9.51 -14.10
C ALA A 235 -5.57 10.51 -13.97
N ASP A 236 -4.53 10.13 -13.22
CA ASP A 236 -3.36 10.97 -12.97
C ASP A 236 -2.59 11.28 -14.24
N VAL A 237 -2.29 10.26 -15.05
CA VAL A 237 -1.57 10.43 -16.32
C VAL A 237 -2.45 11.13 -17.34
N TRP A 238 -3.70 10.71 -17.47
CA TRP A 238 -4.65 11.28 -18.42
C TRP A 238 -4.93 12.77 -18.17
N ALA A 239 -5.18 13.17 -16.93
CA ALA A 239 -5.49 14.56 -16.59
C ALA A 239 -4.25 15.47 -16.54
N ASN A 240 -3.06 14.92 -16.30
CA ASN A 240 -1.83 15.68 -16.06
C ASN A 240 -0.69 15.29 -17.01
N GLN A 241 -0.98 15.10 -18.30
CA GLN A 241 -0.02 14.57 -19.29
C GLN A 241 1.32 15.31 -19.32
N SER A 242 1.34 16.63 -19.10
CA SER A 242 2.57 17.44 -19.08
C SER A 242 3.54 17.07 -17.94
N LEU A 243 3.02 16.45 -16.86
CA LEU A 243 3.83 16.00 -15.72
C LEU A 243 4.58 14.69 -16.01
N PHE A 244 4.32 14.04 -17.13
CA PHE A 244 4.93 12.77 -17.52
C PHE A 244 5.70 12.91 -18.84
N LYS A 245 6.62 11.97 -19.08
CA LYS A 245 7.39 11.90 -20.34
C LYS A 245 6.58 11.16 -21.39
N LEU A 246 5.65 11.85 -22.02
CA LEU A 246 4.80 11.33 -23.07
C LEU A 246 5.15 11.95 -24.43
N ASP A 247 4.80 11.24 -25.51
CA ASP A 247 4.82 11.78 -26.86
C ASP A 247 3.53 12.59 -27.16
N SER A 248 3.42 13.13 -28.37
CA SER A 248 2.26 13.91 -28.81
C SER A 248 0.95 13.11 -28.90
N LYS A 249 1.02 11.78 -28.82
CA LYS A 249 -0.15 10.87 -28.82
C LYS A 249 -0.49 10.36 -27.42
N GLY A 250 0.25 10.82 -26.39
CA GLY A 250 0.06 10.40 -25.02
C GLY A 250 0.78 9.12 -24.62
N PHE A 251 1.52 8.46 -25.51
CA PHE A 251 2.30 7.27 -25.17
C PHE A 251 3.60 7.65 -24.45
N PRO A 252 4.05 6.83 -23.48
CA PRO A 252 5.35 7.06 -22.84
C PRO A 252 6.50 7.09 -23.86
N THR A 253 7.42 8.01 -23.70
CA THR A 253 8.68 8.00 -24.48
C THR A 253 9.72 7.07 -23.87
N ALA A 254 9.58 6.80 -22.59
CA ALA A 254 10.36 5.85 -21.82
C ALA A 254 9.55 5.42 -20.59
N VAL A 255 9.81 4.23 -20.08
CA VAL A 255 9.11 3.62 -18.96
C VAL A 255 10.05 3.26 -17.82
N ALA A 256 9.47 3.08 -16.64
CA ALA A 256 10.18 2.67 -15.44
C ALA A 256 10.50 1.17 -15.45
N GLY A 257 11.57 0.82 -14.75
CA GLY A 257 11.99 -0.54 -14.49
C GLY A 257 13.17 -0.57 -13.52
N VAL A 258 13.80 -1.73 -13.42
CA VAL A 258 15.08 -1.93 -12.73
C VAL A 258 16.06 -2.67 -13.65
N PRO A 259 17.37 -2.42 -13.53
CA PRO A 259 18.37 -3.07 -14.37
C PRO A 259 18.43 -4.57 -14.11
N PRO A 260 19.04 -5.35 -15.02
CA PRO A 260 19.44 -6.72 -14.75
C PRO A 260 20.26 -6.82 -13.46
N ASP A 261 19.94 -7.82 -12.65
CA ASP A 261 20.63 -8.10 -11.39
C ASP A 261 20.79 -9.62 -11.20
N TYR A 262 21.19 -10.02 -9.99
CA TYR A 262 21.36 -11.44 -9.65
C TYR A 262 20.04 -12.23 -9.72
N PHE A 263 18.90 -11.59 -9.43
CA PHE A 263 17.57 -12.22 -9.40
C PHE A 263 16.89 -12.24 -10.77
N SER A 264 17.18 -11.26 -11.65
CA SER A 264 16.61 -11.15 -12.98
C SER A 264 17.66 -10.76 -14.02
N LYS A 265 17.98 -11.71 -14.92
CA LYS A 265 18.95 -11.47 -16.01
C LYS A 265 18.50 -10.42 -17.02
N THR A 266 17.21 -10.14 -17.09
CA THR A 266 16.61 -9.15 -18.01
C THR A 266 16.19 -7.87 -17.30
N GLY A 267 16.37 -7.81 -15.97
CA GLY A 267 15.79 -6.78 -15.13
C GLY A 267 14.27 -6.92 -15.03
N GLN A 268 13.61 -5.91 -14.50
CA GLN A 268 12.15 -5.84 -14.44
C GLN A 268 11.67 -4.63 -15.25
N LEU A 269 10.77 -4.86 -16.18
CA LEU A 269 10.11 -3.81 -16.97
C LEU A 269 8.72 -3.55 -16.37
N TRP A 270 8.54 -2.41 -15.70
CA TRP A 270 7.28 -2.10 -15.00
C TRP A 270 6.24 -1.41 -15.89
N GLY A 271 6.68 -0.74 -16.97
CA GLY A 271 5.78 -0.11 -17.93
C GLY A 271 5.20 1.24 -17.51
N ASN A 272 5.41 1.69 -16.28
CA ASN A 272 4.92 2.97 -15.77
C ASN A 272 5.59 4.15 -16.48
N PRO A 273 4.86 5.22 -16.85
CA PRO A 273 5.44 6.42 -17.45
C PRO A 273 6.35 7.13 -16.45
N LEU A 274 7.44 7.69 -16.95
CA LEU A 274 8.39 8.45 -16.14
C LEU A 274 7.92 9.90 -15.96
N TYR A 275 8.21 10.48 -14.80
CA TYR A 275 7.89 11.88 -14.51
C TYR A 275 8.72 12.85 -15.30
N ASN A 276 8.11 13.94 -15.76
CA ASN A 276 8.79 15.13 -16.25
C ASN A 276 9.14 16.03 -15.06
N TRP A 277 10.25 15.72 -14.39
CA TRP A 277 10.67 16.44 -13.18
C TRP A 277 10.91 17.94 -13.40
N ALA A 278 11.16 18.38 -14.62
CA ALA A 278 11.29 19.79 -14.95
C ALA A 278 9.95 20.52 -14.81
N GLU A 279 8.85 19.91 -15.27
CA GLU A 279 7.50 20.49 -15.12
C GLU A 279 7.02 20.42 -13.67
N HIS A 280 7.28 19.31 -12.98
CA HIS A 280 7.01 19.23 -11.53
C HIS A 280 7.73 20.34 -10.74
N LYS A 281 8.98 20.63 -11.07
CA LYS A 281 9.74 21.70 -10.41
C LYS A 281 9.16 23.08 -10.70
N LYS A 282 8.70 23.36 -11.93
CA LYS A 282 8.08 24.63 -12.32
C LYS A 282 6.80 24.90 -11.50
N THR A 283 6.03 23.86 -11.20
CA THR A 283 4.82 23.96 -10.37
C THR A 283 5.11 23.85 -8.87
N GLY A 284 6.38 23.91 -8.44
CA GLY A 284 6.76 23.72 -7.04
C GLY A 284 6.45 22.33 -6.49
N TYR A 285 6.35 21.31 -7.35
CA TYR A 285 5.98 19.94 -7.01
C TYR A 285 4.54 19.79 -6.48
N ALA A 286 3.62 20.65 -6.86
CA ALA A 286 2.25 20.73 -6.33
C ALA A 286 1.54 19.36 -6.36
N TRP A 287 1.62 18.61 -7.46
CA TRP A 287 0.99 17.28 -7.58
C TRP A 287 1.54 16.28 -6.53
N TRP A 288 2.86 16.24 -6.33
CA TRP A 288 3.49 15.36 -5.34
C TRP A 288 3.13 15.77 -3.91
N ILE A 289 3.08 17.08 -3.63
CA ILE A 289 2.65 17.60 -2.32
C ILE A 289 1.20 17.21 -2.04
N SER A 290 0.31 17.34 -3.03
CA SER A 290 -1.09 16.91 -2.92
C SER A 290 -1.19 15.41 -2.69
N ARG A 291 -0.42 14.59 -3.42
CA ARG A 291 -0.39 13.14 -3.24
C ARG A 291 0.03 12.73 -1.84
N ILE A 292 1.14 13.28 -1.33
CA ILE A 292 1.61 12.97 0.03
C ILE A 292 0.60 13.46 1.07
N ARG A 293 0.04 14.68 0.91
CA ARG A 293 -0.98 15.21 1.81
C ARG A 293 -2.19 14.30 1.90
N GLN A 294 -2.71 13.84 0.76
CA GLN A 294 -3.86 12.94 0.70
C GLN A 294 -3.57 11.61 1.38
N GLN A 295 -2.42 11.02 1.11
CA GLN A 295 -2.03 9.76 1.75
C GLN A 295 -1.88 9.89 3.27
N LEU A 296 -1.31 10.98 3.77
CA LEU A 296 -1.18 11.22 5.20
C LEU A 296 -2.51 11.53 5.92
N GLN A 297 -3.60 11.79 5.18
CA GLN A 297 -4.96 11.78 5.75
C GLN A 297 -5.46 10.34 5.95
N LEU A 298 -5.10 9.43 5.03
CA LEU A 298 -5.49 8.03 5.10
C LEU A 298 -4.70 7.24 6.15
N VAL A 299 -3.42 7.56 6.37
CA VAL A 299 -2.52 6.77 7.20
C VAL A 299 -1.71 7.64 8.16
N ASP A 300 -1.08 7.02 9.17
CA ASP A 300 -0.25 7.71 10.16
C ASP A 300 1.22 7.73 9.75
N TYR A 301 1.66 6.71 9.04
CA TYR A 301 2.98 6.60 8.40
C TYR A 301 2.80 6.17 6.95
N LEU A 302 3.70 6.60 6.08
CA LEU A 302 3.64 6.32 4.65
C LEU A 302 4.94 5.65 4.18
N ARG A 303 4.87 4.40 3.74
CA ARG A 303 5.96 3.78 3.00
C ARG A 303 5.93 4.26 1.55
N ILE A 304 7.08 4.69 1.05
CA ILE A 304 7.24 4.99 -0.38
C ILE A 304 8.06 3.86 -1.00
N ASP A 305 7.40 3.13 -1.86
CA ASP A 305 8.00 2.05 -2.64
C ASP A 305 8.96 2.59 -3.70
N HIS A 306 10.09 1.90 -3.88
CA HIS A 306 11.18 2.28 -4.78
C HIS A 306 11.73 3.70 -4.53
N PHE A 307 11.98 4.05 -3.26
CA PHE A 307 12.46 5.39 -2.84
C PHE A 307 13.72 5.84 -3.61
N ARG A 308 14.60 4.90 -3.99
CA ARG A 308 15.81 5.23 -4.75
C ARG A 308 15.52 6.00 -6.05
N GLY A 309 14.33 5.84 -6.64
CA GLY A 309 13.91 6.51 -7.87
C GLY A 309 13.89 8.04 -7.75
N PHE A 310 13.82 8.59 -6.55
CA PHE A 310 13.94 10.03 -6.33
C PHE A 310 15.39 10.52 -6.45
N GLU A 311 16.38 9.69 -6.20
CA GLU A 311 17.79 10.00 -6.46
C GLU A 311 18.14 9.73 -7.93
N SER A 312 17.88 8.51 -8.39
CA SER A 312 18.00 8.10 -9.79
C SER A 312 17.12 6.88 -10.07
N TYR A 313 16.48 6.88 -11.21
CA TYR A 313 15.59 5.84 -11.69
C TYR A 313 16.09 5.21 -12.98
N TRP A 314 15.74 3.94 -13.19
CA TRP A 314 16.07 3.22 -14.42
C TRP A 314 15.06 3.54 -15.50
N SER A 315 15.51 4.13 -16.59
CA SER A 315 14.68 4.59 -17.71
C SER A 315 14.90 3.65 -18.89
N VAL A 316 13.88 2.92 -19.28
CA VAL A 316 13.89 1.97 -20.41
C VAL A 316 13.17 2.61 -21.59
N PRO A 317 13.68 2.55 -22.85
CA PRO A 317 12.95 3.01 -24.00
C PRO A 317 11.56 2.35 -24.10
N TYR A 318 10.53 3.12 -24.45
CA TYR A 318 9.19 2.56 -24.65
C TYR A 318 9.18 1.60 -25.85
N GLY A 319 8.59 0.44 -25.70
CA GLY A 319 8.54 -0.61 -26.72
C GLY A 319 9.61 -1.70 -26.58
N ASP A 320 10.57 -1.54 -25.67
CA ASP A 320 11.51 -2.61 -25.34
C ASP A 320 10.77 -3.74 -24.58
N GLU A 321 11.12 -5.00 -24.87
CA GLU A 321 10.54 -6.18 -24.22
C GLU A 321 11.19 -6.48 -22.87
N THR A 322 12.37 -5.93 -22.58
CA THR A 322 13.15 -6.15 -21.35
C THR A 322 13.74 -4.85 -20.84
N ALA A 323 14.21 -4.86 -19.59
CA ALA A 323 14.83 -3.68 -19.00
C ALA A 323 16.35 -3.54 -19.30
N ILE A 324 16.92 -4.41 -20.14
CA ILE A 324 18.38 -4.45 -20.41
C ILE A 324 18.91 -3.13 -20.96
N ASN A 325 18.21 -2.49 -21.92
CA ASN A 325 18.67 -1.28 -22.61
C ASN A 325 18.40 0.02 -21.86
N GLY A 326 18.04 -0.08 -20.59
CA GLY A 326 17.78 1.09 -19.76
C GLY A 326 19.04 1.88 -19.42
N LYS A 327 18.83 3.02 -18.77
CA LYS A 327 19.90 3.87 -18.22
C LYS A 327 19.45 4.59 -16.97
N TRP A 328 20.40 4.85 -16.06
CA TRP A 328 20.14 5.65 -14.87
C TRP A 328 19.96 7.13 -15.23
N ILE A 329 18.84 7.69 -14.79
CA ILE A 329 18.50 9.12 -14.94
C ILE A 329 18.31 9.72 -13.54
N LYS A 330 18.89 10.90 -13.30
CA LYS A 330 18.74 11.63 -12.04
C LYS A 330 17.30 12.03 -11.79
N GLY A 331 16.84 11.76 -10.57
CA GLY A 331 15.56 12.20 -10.03
C GLY A 331 15.61 13.63 -9.45
N PRO A 332 14.53 14.09 -8.80
CA PRO A 332 14.43 15.42 -8.20
C PRO A 332 15.29 15.58 -6.94
N GLY A 333 15.69 14.48 -6.31
CA GLY A 333 16.49 14.45 -5.09
C GLY A 333 15.89 15.25 -3.94
N ALA A 334 16.74 15.89 -3.16
CA ALA A 334 16.33 16.65 -1.98
C ALA A 334 15.41 17.84 -2.27
N SER A 335 15.34 18.32 -3.53
CA SER A 335 14.49 19.48 -3.87
C SER A 335 13.00 19.18 -3.72
N LEU A 336 12.57 17.96 -4.04
CA LEU A 336 11.20 17.50 -3.84
C LEU A 336 10.84 17.46 -2.36
N PHE A 337 11.62 16.75 -1.54
CA PHE A 337 11.31 16.59 -0.11
C PHE A 337 11.37 17.89 0.66
N ARG A 338 12.28 18.81 0.32
CA ARG A 338 12.27 20.17 0.88
C ARG A 338 11.01 20.96 0.53
N ALA A 339 10.47 20.78 -0.68
CA ALA A 339 9.20 21.41 -1.04
C ALA A 339 8.03 20.79 -0.26
N ILE A 340 8.04 19.45 -0.06
CA ILE A 340 7.04 18.77 0.76
C ILE A 340 7.13 19.23 2.22
N GLU A 341 8.32 19.26 2.83
CA GLU A 341 8.52 19.75 4.21
C GLU A 341 8.07 21.20 4.40
N LYS A 342 8.26 22.03 3.38
CA LYS A 342 7.84 23.43 3.45
C LYS A 342 6.32 23.57 3.57
N GLU A 343 5.56 22.69 2.93
CA GLU A 343 4.09 22.74 2.86
C GLU A 343 3.40 21.88 3.93
N LEU A 344 4.02 20.75 4.32
CA LEU A 344 3.42 19.77 5.23
C LEU A 344 4.09 19.72 6.61
N GLY A 345 5.17 20.47 6.81
CA GLY A 345 5.96 20.44 8.05
C GLY A 345 7.17 19.55 7.96
N LYS A 346 8.09 19.71 8.92
CA LYS A 346 9.28 18.86 9.07
C LYS A 346 8.90 17.54 9.73
N ASP A 347 9.86 16.60 9.71
CA ASP A 347 9.71 15.27 10.32
C ASP A 347 8.53 14.49 9.71
N LEU A 348 8.47 14.47 8.36
CA LEU A 348 7.46 13.73 7.63
C LEU A 348 7.45 12.25 8.05
N PRO A 349 6.28 11.66 8.35
CA PRO A 349 6.17 10.26 8.77
C PRO A 349 6.29 9.31 7.56
N ILE A 350 7.45 9.35 6.91
CA ILE A 350 7.73 8.59 5.69
C ILE A 350 8.76 7.49 5.99
N PHE A 351 8.50 6.29 5.51
CA PHE A 351 9.43 5.17 5.43
C PHE A 351 9.92 5.02 3.99
N ALA A 352 11.23 4.85 3.83
CA ALA A 352 11.85 4.69 2.51
C ALA A 352 12.08 3.21 2.21
N GLU A 353 11.46 2.69 1.14
CA GLU A 353 11.88 1.39 0.61
C GLU A 353 13.22 1.59 -0.13
N ASP A 354 14.27 1.05 0.45
CA ASP A 354 15.66 1.14 0.01
C ASP A 354 16.28 -0.27 -0.15
N LEU A 355 15.54 -1.15 -0.81
CA LEU A 355 16.00 -2.48 -1.18
C LEU A 355 16.63 -2.49 -2.58
N GLY A 356 17.41 -3.52 -2.88
CA GLY A 356 18.09 -3.70 -4.17
C GLY A 356 19.42 -2.94 -4.28
N VAL A 357 19.72 -2.34 -5.43
CA VAL A 357 21.00 -1.64 -5.69
C VAL A 357 20.97 -0.27 -5.04
N ILE A 358 21.43 -0.14 -3.82
CA ILE A 358 21.47 1.13 -3.07
C ILE A 358 22.85 1.73 -3.14
N THR A 359 22.94 3.03 -3.43
CA THR A 359 24.18 3.79 -3.51
C THR A 359 24.31 4.75 -2.32
N PRO A 360 25.53 5.20 -1.96
CA PRO A 360 25.71 6.20 -0.89
C PRO A 360 24.90 7.49 -1.12
N GLN A 361 24.57 7.83 -2.37
CA GLN A 361 23.75 9.00 -2.70
C GLN A 361 22.28 8.78 -2.31
N VAL A 362 21.74 7.56 -2.46
CA VAL A 362 20.39 7.18 -2.02
C VAL A 362 20.32 7.21 -0.50
N GLU A 363 21.29 6.61 0.18
CA GLU A 363 21.37 6.64 1.65
C GLU A 363 21.46 8.07 2.18
N LYS A 364 22.31 8.91 1.57
CA LYS A 364 22.40 10.34 1.91
C LYS A 364 21.09 11.08 1.74
N LEU A 365 20.33 10.78 0.68
CA LEU A 365 19.00 11.38 0.47
C LEU A 365 18.03 10.96 1.58
N ARG A 366 17.92 9.66 1.87
CA ARG A 366 17.10 9.09 2.94
C ARG A 366 17.46 9.70 4.31
N ASP A 367 18.73 9.71 4.64
CA ASP A 367 19.23 10.16 5.95
C ASP A 367 19.12 11.68 6.14
N THR A 368 19.17 12.47 5.04
CA THR A 368 18.97 13.92 5.08
C THR A 368 17.58 14.29 5.61
N PHE A 369 16.58 13.46 5.37
CA PHE A 369 15.19 13.64 5.83
C PHE A 369 14.82 12.71 6.99
N HIS A 370 15.79 12.00 7.56
CA HIS A 370 15.63 11.08 8.68
C HIS A 370 14.62 9.94 8.42
N PHE A 371 14.39 9.58 7.17
CA PHE A 371 13.48 8.50 6.83
C PHE A 371 14.06 7.15 7.25
N PRO A 372 13.34 6.31 8.01
CA PRO A 372 13.73 4.93 8.26
C PRO A 372 13.82 4.15 6.95
N GLY A 373 14.93 3.41 6.75
CA GLY A 373 15.07 2.44 5.67
C GLY A 373 14.54 1.07 6.06
N MET A 374 14.60 0.10 5.14
CA MET A 374 14.06 -1.24 5.31
C MET A 374 15.16 -2.31 5.41
N LYS A 375 14.92 -3.31 6.24
CA LYS A 375 15.74 -4.53 6.36
C LYS A 375 14.83 -5.75 6.31
N VAL A 376 15.13 -6.70 5.44
CA VAL A 376 14.37 -7.94 5.27
C VAL A 376 15.19 -9.12 5.76
N LEU A 377 14.71 -9.80 6.78
CA LEU A 377 15.47 -10.85 7.47
C LEU A 377 15.76 -12.05 6.57
N GLN A 378 14.88 -12.41 5.63
CA GLN A 378 15.13 -13.47 4.65
C GLN A 378 16.39 -13.22 3.81
N PHE A 379 16.79 -11.96 3.61
CA PHE A 379 17.99 -11.60 2.83
C PHE A 379 19.30 -11.72 3.63
N ALA A 380 19.21 -11.99 4.94
CA ALA A 380 20.37 -12.06 5.84
C ALA A 380 21.23 -13.32 5.64
N PHE A 381 20.70 -14.38 5.02
CA PHE A 381 21.28 -15.71 5.07
C PHE A 381 21.95 -16.19 3.76
N ASN A 382 22.47 -15.26 2.97
CA ASN A 382 23.33 -15.57 1.84
C ASN A 382 24.76 -15.98 2.29
N ASP A 383 25.69 -16.16 1.34
CA ASP A 383 27.03 -16.72 1.61
C ASP A 383 28.00 -15.84 2.41
N THR A 384 27.72 -14.55 2.60
CA THR A 384 28.68 -13.61 3.20
C THR A 384 28.34 -13.29 4.66
N ALA A 385 29.39 -13.15 5.52
CA ALA A 385 29.24 -12.66 6.90
C ALA A 385 29.11 -11.13 6.98
N GLU A 386 29.32 -10.43 5.87
CA GLU A 386 29.25 -8.96 5.77
C GLU A 386 27.91 -8.48 5.20
N ASN A 387 26.88 -9.31 5.33
CA ASN A 387 25.55 -9.00 4.81
C ASN A 387 24.83 -7.96 5.68
N ASP A 388 24.55 -6.79 5.13
CA ASP A 388 23.88 -5.66 5.80
C ASP A 388 22.47 -5.97 6.32
N PHE A 389 21.90 -7.12 5.93
CA PHE A 389 20.60 -7.61 6.44
C PHE A 389 20.75 -8.47 7.71
N LEU A 390 21.96 -8.66 8.25
CA LEU A 390 22.14 -9.34 9.53
C LEU A 390 21.70 -8.42 10.69
N PRO A 391 20.87 -8.89 11.63
CA PRO A 391 20.22 -8.05 12.65
C PRO A 391 21.16 -7.22 13.53
N TYR A 392 22.39 -7.70 13.79
CA TYR A 392 23.38 -6.96 14.59
C TYR A 392 23.99 -5.74 13.86
N LEU A 393 23.79 -5.65 12.53
CA LEU A 393 24.25 -4.51 11.71
C LEU A 393 23.15 -3.46 11.47
N TYR A 394 21.92 -3.70 11.95
CA TYR A 394 20.82 -2.77 11.69
C TYR A 394 21.05 -1.43 12.37
N PRO A 395 20.89 -0.30 11.65
CA PRO A 395 20.77 1.00 12.29
C PRO A 395 19.48 1.06 13.13
N GLU A 396 19.46 1.86 14.18
CA GLU A 396 18.25 2.04 15.00
C GLU A 396 17.07 2.58 14.16
N ASN A 397 17.36 3.54 13.26
CA ASN A 397 16.35 4.17 12.42
C ASN A 397 16.02 3.33 11.18
N CYS A 398 15.47 2.14 11.36
CA CYS A 398 15.01 1.29 10.27
C CYS A 398 13.80 0.45 10.69
N ILE A 399 13.16 -0.17 9.69
CA ILE A 399 12.12 -1.19 9.86
C ILE A 399 12.74 -2.54 9.52
N CYS A 400 12.60 -3.50 10.43
CA CYS A 400 12.94 -4.91 10.19
C CYS A 400 11.67 -5.68 9.83
N TYR A 401 11.71 -6.39 8.70
CA TYR A 401 10.67 -7.32 8.25
C TYR A 401 11.20 -8.76 8.33
N THR A 402 10.33 -9.73 8.63
CA THR A 402 10.63 -11.16 8.41
C THR A 402 10.72 -11.45 6.91
N GLY A 403 9.73 -11.03 6.17
CA GLY A 403 9.58 -10.89 4.74
C GLY A 403 8.56 -9.80 4.45
N THR A 404 8.45 -9.35 3.20
CA THR A 404 7.41 -8.41 2.73
C THR A 404 6.32 -9.15 1.96
N HIS A 405 5.34 -8.43 1.42
CA HIS A 405 4.32 -8.99 0.52
C HIS A 405 4.90 -9.56 -0.80
N ASP A 406 6.11 -9.15 -1.19
CA ASP A 406 6.81 -9.63 -2.40
C ASP A 406 7.68 -10.86 -2.15
N ASN A 407 7.98 -11.14 -0.88
CA ASN A 407 8.72 -12.33 -0.50
C ASN A 407 7.78 -13.54 -0.38
N ASP A 408 8.35 -14.73 -0.39
CA ASP A 408 7.63 -15.90 0.07
C ASP A 408 7.39 -15.82 1.57
N THR A 409 6.42 -16.58 2.09
CA THR A 409 6.25 -16.74 3.53
C THR A 409 7.54 -17.29 4.14
N THR A 410 7.78 -16.98 5.41
CA THR A 410 9.01 -17.47 6.09
C THR A 410 9.12 -18.98 6.06
N VAL A 411 8.01 -19.72 6.22
CA VAL A 411 7.98 -21.18 6.13
C VAL A 411 8.28 -21.64 4.72
N GLY A 412 7.61 -21.10 3.70
CA GLY A 412 7.83 -21.44 2.29
C GLY A 412 9.28 -21.20 1.87
N TRP A 413 9.77 -19.99 2.13
CA TRP A 413 11.16 -19.62 1.87
C TRP A 413 12.16 -20.58 2.54
N TYR A 414 11.96 -20.93 3.82
CA TYR A 414 12.87 -21.82 4.53
C TYR A 414 12.86 -23.24 3.96
N LEU A 415 11.70 -23.75 3.55
CA LEU A 415 11.59 -25.08 2.95
C LEU A 415 12.20 -25.19 1.55
N GLU A 416 12.30 -24.09 0.82
CA GLU A 416 12.95 -24.02 -0.50
C GLU A 416 14.47 -23.87 -0.43
N LEU A 417 15.03 -23.48 0.73
CA LEU A 417 16.47 -23.35 0.89
C LEU A 417 17.19 -24.71 0.80
N ASP A 418 18.37 -24.69 0.21
CA ASP A 418 19.33 -25.78 0.34
C ASP A 418 19.71 -26.02 1.81
N GLU A 419 20.00 -27.26 2.17
CA GLU A 419 20.31 -27.65 3.55
C GLU A 419 21.47 -26.85 4.15
N LYS A 420 22.46 -26.48 3.36
CA LYS A 420 23.58 -25.60 3.76
C LYS A 420 23.07 -24.27 4.33
N TYR A 421 22.07 -23.67 3.70
CA TYR A 421 21.49 -22.38 4.13
C TYR A 421 20.53 -22.57 5.30
N ARG A 422 19.75 -23.65 5.32
CA ARG A 422 18.91 -23.99 6.49
C ARG A 422 19.75 -24.19 7.74
N ASP A 423 20.88 -24.89 7.63
CA ASP A 423 21.82 -25.10 8.73
C ASP A 423 22.39 -23.75 9.23
N LYS A 424 22.74 -22.84 8.32
CA LYS A 424 23.19 -21.48 8.68
C LYS A 424 22.11 -20.71 9.45
N VAL A 425 20.85 -20.76 9.00
CA VAL A 425 19.71 -20.12 9.69
C VAL A 425 19.55 -20.71 11.09
N ARG A 426 19.50 -22.04 11.22
CA ARG A 426 19.35 -22.71 12.53
C ARG A 426 20.47 -22.35 13.49
N ARG A 427 21.72 -22.36 13.04
CA ARG A 427 22.87 -21.96 13.87
C ARG A 427 22.81 -20.50 14.28
N TYR A 428 22.45 -19.60 13.36
CA TYR A 428 22.35 -18.17 13.65
C TYR A 428 21.26 -17.89 14.69
N MET A 429 20.11 -18.48 14.54
CA MET A 429 18.95 -18.29 15.43
C MET A 429 18.97 -19.17 16.67
N ASN A 430 19.90 -20.14 16.74
CA ASN A 430 19.98 -21.16 17.80
C ASN A 430 18.66 -21.92 17.96
N CYS A 431 18.12 -22.45 16.84
CA CYS A 431 16.85 -23.16 16.76
C CYS A 431 17.03 -24.49 15.98
N ASP A 432 15.99 -25.34 16.01
CA ASP A 432 15.94 -26.59 15.23
C ASP A 432 15.22 -26.42 13.88
N GLY A 433 14.56 -25.28 13.66
CA GLY A 433 13.78 -24.95 12.47
C GLY A 433 12.35 -25.48 12.46
N SER A 434 11.88 -26.11 13.54
CA SER A 434 10.52 -26.66 13.62
C SER A 434 9.44 -25.56 13.69
N ASN A 435 9.77 -24.39 14.25
CA ASN A 435 8.91 -23.23 14.37
C ASN A 435 9.56 -21.99 13.75
N ILE A 436 10.13 -22.14 12.58
CA ILE A 436 10.98 -21.13 11.93
C ILE A 436 10.33 -19.75 11.81
N HIS A 437 9.02 -19.67 11.60
CA HIS A 437 8.26 -18.43 11.55
C HIS A 437 8.31 -17.66 12.88
N TRP A 438 8.16 -18.35 14.02
CA TRP A 438 8.31 -17.75 15.35
C TRP A 438 9.76 -17.36 15.65
N ASP A 439 10.74 -18.13 15.17
CA ASP A 439 12.16 -17.79 15.32
C ASP A 439 12.51 -16.52 14.54
N PHE A 440 11.93 -16.33 13.35
CA PHE A 440 12.04 -15.10 12.57
C PHE A 440 11.37 -13.91 13.25
N ILE A 441 10.14 -14.07 13.73
CA ILE A 441 9.41 -13.03 14.50
C ILE A 441 10.24 -12.63 15.74
N ARG A 442 10.72 -13.60 16.51
CA ARG A 442 11.59 -13.38 17.67
C ARG A 442 12.85 -12.61 17.32
N THR A 443 13.51 -12.98 16.23
CA THR A 443 14.74 -12.34 15.77
C THR A 443 14.46 -10.89 15.31
N ALA A 444 13.37 -10.64 14.60
CA ALA A 444 12.95 -9.29 14.21
C ALA A 444 12.64 -8.43 15.45
N LEU A 445 11.88 -8.95 16.41
CA LEU A 445 11.56 -8.26 17.66
C LEU A 445 12.81 -7.98 18.51
N GLY A 446 13.79 -8.90 18.52
CA GLY A 446 15.07 -8.77 19.26
C GLY A 446 16.07 -7.86 18.58
N SER A 447 15.89 -7.48 17.31
CA SER A 447 16.83 -6.63 16.56
C SER A 447 16.94 -5.22 17.12
N THR A 448 17.98 -4.47 16.70
CA THR A 448 18.18 -3.05 17.05
C THR A 448 17.23 -2.10 16.31
N ALA A 449 16.54 -2.56 15.29
CA ALA A 449 15.58 -1.77 14.51
C ALA A 449 14.49 -1.15 15.40
N ARG A 450 14.16 0.10 15.15
CA ARG A 450 13.08 0.82 15.86
C ARG A 450 11.72 0.19 15.61
N TYR A 451 11.47 -0.30 14.39
CA TYR A 451 10.21 -0.90 13.95
C TYR A 451 10.45 -2.35 13.55
N ALA A 452 9.55 -3.25 13.92
CA ALA A 452 9.55 -4.65 13.50
C ALA A 452 8.16 -5.01 12.98
N ILE A 453 8.08 -5.47 11.73
CA ILE A 453 6.82 -5.80 11.07
C ILE A 453 6.97 -7.19 10.43
N PHE A 454 5.92 -7.97 10.48
CA PHE A 454 5.87 -9.29 9.86
C PHE A 454 4.52 -9.52 9.19
N PRO A 455 4.51 -10.22 8.03
CA PRO A 455 3.27 -10.61 7.38
C PRO A 455 2.39 -11.46 8.28
N LEU A 456 1.07 -11.31 8.17
CA LEU A 456 0.12 -12.12 8.93
C LEU A 456 0.28 -13.61 8.60
N GLN A 457 0.66 -13.96 7.37
CA GLN A 457 0.98 -15.33 6.96
C GLN A 457 2.12 -15.94 7.79
N ASP A 458 3.13 -15.14 8.12
CA ASP A 458 4.24 -15.59 8.98
C ASP A 458 3.76 -15.85 10.41
N LEU A 459 2.85 -15.00 10.94
CA LEU A 459 2.27 -15.23 12.27
C LEU A 459 1.48 -16.55 12.31
N PHE A 460 0.78 -16.89 11.23
CA PHE A 460 0.04 -18.15 11.12
C PHE A 460 0.93 -19.36 10.81
N GLY A 461 2.17 -19.16 10.42
CA GLY A 461 3.07 -20.25 9.99
C GLY A 461 2.66 -20.91 8.68
N PHE A 462 2.09 -20.15 7.75
CA PHE A 462 1.64 -20.65 6.45
C PHE A 462 2.79 -20.83 5.45
N GLY A 463 2.61 -21.75 4.51
CA GLY A 463 3.54 -22.04 3.42
C GLY A 463 3.36 -21.12 2.20
N SER A 464 4.09 -21.45 1.12
CA SER A 464 4.14 -20.67 -0.13
C SER A 464 2.78 -20.51 -0.84
N ASP A 465 1.84 -21.41 -0.60
CA ASP A 465 0.47 -21.36 -1.10
C ASP A 465 -0.33 -20.15 -0.59
N CYS A 466 0.12 -19.55 0.52
CA CYS A 466 -0.46 -18.34 1.11
C CYS A 466 0.32 -17.06 0.77
N ARG A 467 1.28 -17.11 -0.14
CA ARG A 467 2.05 -15.95 -0.58
C ARG A 467 1.14 -14.88 -1.19
N MET A 468 1.38 -13.61 -0.86
CA MET A 468 0.56 -12.48 -1.35
C MET A 468 0.90 -12.14 -2.80
N ASN A 469 2.19 -12.03 -3.13
CA ASN A 469 2.67 -11.65 -4.45
C ASN A 469 3.92 -12.42 -4.84
N THR A 470 3.97 -12.86 -6.10
CA THR A 470 5.17 -13.39 -6.75
C THR A 470 5.56 -12.42 -7.86
N PRO A 471 6.58 -11.56 -7.65
CA PRO A 471 7.02 -10.59 -8.64
C PRO A 471 7.31 -11.25 -9.99
N GLY A 472 6.77 -10.67 -11.08
CA GLY A 472 6.91 -11.21 -12.43
C GLY A 472 5.90 -12.29 -12.82
N ALA A 473 5.10 -12.84 -11.89
CA ALA A 473 3.99 -13.72 -12.23
C ALA A 473 2.76 -12.92 -12.68
N ALA A 474 2.15 -13.33 -13.80
CA ALA A 474 1.04 -12.61 -14.40
C ALA A 474 -0.32 -12.87 -13.73
N ALA A 475 -0.44 -13.91 -12.89
CA ALA A 475 -1.69 -14.32 -12.24
C ALA A 475 -1.42 -14.97 -10.88
N GLY A 476 -2.47 -15.10 -10.05
CA GLY A 476 -2.42 -15.75 -8.74
C GLY A 476 -1.93 -14.85 -7.61
N ASN A 477 -1.70 -13.57 -7.89
CA ASN A 477 -1.27 -12.58 -6.91
C ASN A 477 -2.45 -11.84 -6.26
N TRP A 478 -2.23 -11.25 -5.08
CA TRP A 478 -3.14 -10.32 -4.38
C TRP A 478 -4.46 -10.93 -3.91
N ALA A 479 -4.58 -12.28 -3.99
CA ALA A 479 -5.83 -12.99 -3.78
C ALA A 479 -5.95 -13.65 -2.40
N TRP A 480 -4.88 -13.77 -1.65
CA TRP A 480 -4.87 -14.50 -0.38
C TRP A 480 -5.84 -13.91 0.65
N ARG A 481 -6.59 -14.81 1.32
CA ARG A 481 -7.52 -14.51 2.42
C ARG A 481 -7.36 -15.50 3.57
N TYR A 482 -7.89 -15.14 4.73
CA TYR A 482 -7.97 -16.01 5.91
C TYR A 482 -9.36 -15.99 6.53
N THR A 483 -9.66 -16.97 7.36
CA THR A 483 -10.94 -17.13 8.07
C THR A 483 -10.85 -16.60 9.51
N SER A 484 -11.98 -16.15 10.09
CA SER A 484 -12.02 -15.46 11.39
C SER A 484 -11.49 -16.29 12.57
N ASP A 485 -11.58 -17.62 12.51
CA ASP A 485 -11.07 -18.55 13.52
C ASP A 485 -9.53 -18.50 13.66
N ARG A 486 -8.81 -17.93 12.69
CA ARG A 486 -7.35 -17.79 12.76
C ARG A 486 -6.86 -16.74 13.74
N LEU A 487 -7.66 -15.74 14.04
CA LEU A 487 -7.33 -14.71 15.04
C LEU A 487 -7.74 -15.16 16.45
N SER A 488 -7.11 -16.22 16.95
CA SER A 488 -7.47 -16.77 18.25
C SER A 488 -6.90 -15.97 19.43
N PRO A 489 -7.54 -16.01 20.62
CA PRO A 489 -7.00 -15.41 21.83
C PRO A 489 -5.63 -15.96 22.23
N GLU A 490 -5.39 -17.27 21.99
CA GLU A 490 -4.12 -17.92 22.30
C GLU A 490 -3.00 -17.37 21.45
N LEU A 491 -3.27 -17.11 20.16
CA LEU A 491 -2.32 -16.49 19.24
C LEU A 491 -2.00 -15.05 19.66
N ALA A 492 -3.03 -14.28 20.04
CA ALA A 492 -2.86 -12.93 20.56
C ALA A 492 -1.98 -12.90 21.81
N GLU A 493 -2.24 -13.77 22.78
CA GLU A 493 -1.44 -13.85 24.02
C GLU A 493 0.01 -14.30 23.76
N ALA A 494 0.23 -15.26 22.86
CA ALA A 494 1.57 -15.68 22.47
C ALA A 494 2.37 -14.53 21.84
N LEU A 495 1.75 -13.75 20.94
CA LEU A 495 2.39 -12.61 20.30
C LEU A 495 2.65 -11.47 21.28
N LYS A 496 1.71 -11.18 22.17
CA LYS A 496 1.85 -10.20 23.25
C LYS A 496 3.02 -10.54 24.16
N THR A 497 3.07 -11.77 24.66
CA THR A 497 4.14 -12.26 25.56
C THR A 497 5.52 -12.06 24.92
N ILE A 498 5.69 -12.43 23.67
CA ILE A 498 6.99 -12.25 23.01
C ILE A 498 7.33 -10.78 22.76
N SER A 499 6.33 -9.95 22.44
CA SER A 499 6.51 -8.50 22.26
C SER A 499 6.93 -7.80 23.57
N GLU A 500 6.35 -8.21 24.71
CA GLU A 500 6.72 -7.73 26.04
C GLU A 500 8.17 -8.08 26.40
N VAL A 501 8.60 -9.33 26.13
CA VAL A 501 9.99 -9.76 26.36
C VAL A 501 11.00 -8.86 25.66
N TYR A 502 10.69 -8.41 24.44
CA TYR A 502 11.59 -7.54 23.66
C TYR A 502 11.28 -6.04 23.82
N GLY A 503 10.35 -5.65 24.70
CA GLY A 503 10.03 -4.27 25.02
C GLY A 503 9.43 -3.51 23.85
N ARG A 504 8.55 -4.16 23.09
CA ARG A 504 7.83 -3.58 21.94
C ARG A 504 6.32 -3.51 22.14
N ASP A 505 5.86 -3.85 23.33
CA ASP A 505 4.45 -3.83 23.71
C ASP A 505 3.96 -2.39 23.98
N ARG A 506 2.66 -2.21 23.83
CA ARG A 506 1.98 -0.92 24.03
C ARG A 506 2.14 -0.35 25.45
N ALA A 507 2.14 -1.19 26.49
CA ALA A 507 2.23 -0.74 27.88
C ALA A 507 3.48 0.12 28.15
N ARG A 508 4.59 -0.12 27.44
CA ARG A 508 5.81 0.72 27.54
C ARG A 508 5.69 2.03 26.81
N MET A 509 4.75 2.17 25.86
CA MET A 509 4.55 3.41 25.11
C MET A 509 3.75 4.44 25.90
N GLU A 510 2.79 3.99 26.70
CA GLU A 510 2.01 4.86 27.60
C GLU A 510 2.84 5.50 28.71
N VAL A 511 4.00 4.92 29.06
CA VAL A 511 4.95 5.49 30.04
C VAL A 511 5.81 6.61 29.46
N HIS A 512 5.86 6.75 28.12
CA HIS A 512 6.73 7.70 27.42
C HIS A 512 5.97 8.77 26.63
N ALA A 513 4.62 8.70 26.61
CA ALA A 513 3.74 9.71 26.03
C ALA A 513 3.31 10.74 27.11
#